data_b9bf7e4567d73b9b360d8fade88da5ce
#
_entry.id   b9bf7e4567d73b9b360d8fade88da5ce
#
_cell.length_a   1.000
_cell.length_b   1.000
_cell.length_c   1.000
_cell.angle_alpha   90.00
_cell.angle_beta   90.00
_cell.angle_gamma   90.00
#
_symmetry.space_group_name_H-M   'P 1'
#
loop_
_entity.id
_entity.type
_entity.pdbx_description
1 polymer ?
#
loop_
_entity_poly.entity_id
_entity_poly.type
_entity_poly.pdbx_seq_one_letter_code
_entity_poly.pdbx_strand_id
1 'polypeptide(L)'
;VTTTLHENTIVGPNANVIDDKEDTSLTKEGLDELLEGAKKLIPSLNLRHSIANFVGLRPMGNGPCYTPGINYSNDYVIEIPGNVQGFVNLGGIESPGLTSAPAIAERVVNLMKDAGEEFTVKQDWDPIRPARPRFAHMTHDERRLLCDMDPRFGRVICRCENVTEGEI
;
A
#
# COMPACT_ATOMS: atom_id res chain seq x y z
N VAL A 1 -6.89 -14.61 6.86
CA VAL A 1 -5.62 -15.31 7.12
C VAL A 1 -4.95 -15.60 5.78
N THR A 2 -3.68 -15.22 5.62
CA THR A 2 -2.88 -15.48 4.41
C THR A 2 -1.42 -15.69 4.77
N THR A 3 -0.61 -16.15 3.82
CA THR A 3 0.84 -16.30 4.00
C THR A 3 1.59 -15.14 3.37
N THR A 4 2.75 -14.80 3.95
CA THR A 4 3.70 -13.85 3.37
C THR A 4 4.64 -14.56 2.39
N LEU A 5 5.43 -13.77 1.66
CA LEU A 5 6.54 -14.30 0.82
C LEU A 5 7.59 -15.08 1.63
N HIS A 6 7.70 -14.80 2.93
CA HIS A 6 8.65 -15.47 3.83
C HIS A 6 7.99 -16.57 4.68
N GLU A 7 6.86 -17.11 4.20
CA GLU A 7 6.13 -18.23 4.82
C GLU A 7 5.57 -17.93 6.22
N ASN A 8 5.54 -16.66 6.64
CA ASN A 8 4.86 -16.27 7.85
C ASN A 8 3.35 -16.19 7.62
N THR A 9 2.57 -16.39 8.68
CA THR A 9 1.13 -16.23 8.62
C THR A 9 0.73 -14.82 9.02
N ILE A 10 -0.02 -14.12 8.17
CA ILE A 10 -0.68 -12.85 8.49
C ILE A 10 -2.13 -13.13 8.87
N VAL A 11 -2.54 -12.55 10.00
CA VAL A 11 -3.91 -12.56 10.49
C VAL A 11 -4.44 -11.13 10.51
N GLY A 12 -5.55 -10.90 9.85
CA GLY A 12 -6.15 -9.59 9.72
C GLY A 12 -6.60 -9.28 8.28
N PRO A 13 -6.89 -7.99 8.01
CA PRO A 13 -7.08 -6.93 9.00
C PRO A 13 -8.45 -6.97 9.65
N ASN A 14 -8.64 -6.25 10.76
CA ASN A 14 -9.91 -5.63 11.12
C ASN A 14 -9.91 -4.17 10.60
N ALA A 15 -11.03 -3.46 10.75
CA ALA A 15 -11.15 -2.07 10.35
C ALA A 15 -12.15 -1.36 11.26
N ASN A 16 -11.64 -0.45 12.07
CA ASN A 16 -12.43 0.35 13.00
C ASN A 16 -12.32 1.82 12.63
N VAL A 17 -13.45 2.52 12.62
CA VAL A 17 -13.46 3.97 12.42
C VAL A 17 -12.96 4.64 13.69
N ILE A 18 -12.03 5.57 13.53
CA ILE A 18 -11.44 6.36 14.62
C ILE A 18 -11.53 7.85 14.28
N ASP A 19 -11.58 8.69 15.30
CA ASP A 19 -11.62 10.15 15.13
C ASP A 19 -10.22 10.77 15.05
N ASP A 20 -9.26 10.19 15.78
CA ASP A 20 -7.88 10.65 15.77
C ASP A 20 -7.13 10.09 14.56
N LYS A 21 -6.77 10.97 13.62
CA LYS A 21 -6.10 10.64 12.36
C LYS A 21 -4.63 10.22 12.51
N GLU A 22 -4.09 10.33 13.71
CA GLU A 22 -2.71 9.95 14.02
C GLU A 22 -2.64 8.69 14.91
N ASP A 23 -3.79 8.18 15.37
CA ASP A 23 -3.82 7.02 16.26
C ASP A 23 -3.54 5.71 15.49
N THR A 24 -2.35 5.17 15.68
CA THR A 24 -1.92 3.85 15.19
C THR A 24 -1.72 2.87 16.34
N SER A 25 -2.38 3.09 17.47
CA SER A 25 -2.26 2.21 18.63
C SER A 25 -2.91 0.84 18.39
N LEU A 26 -2.31 -0.17 18.99
CA LEU A 26 -2.89 -1.51 19.06
C LEU A 26 -3.84 -1.60 20.26
N THR A 27 -5.05 -2.09 20.02
CA THR A 27 -6.00 -2.35 21.09
C THR A 27 -6.09 -3.86 21.38
N LYS A 28 -6.33 -4.18 22.64
CA LYS A 28 -6.55 -5.58 23.05
C LYS A 28 -7.80 -6.15 22.38
N GLU A 29 -8.84 -5.35 22.31
CA GLU A 29 -10.12 -5.69 21.69
C GLU A 29 -9.95 -6.05 20.21
N GLY A 30 -9.17 -5.25 19.45
CA GLY A 30 -8.85 -5.52 18.05
C GLY A 30 -8.05 -6.81 17.87
N LEU A 31 -7.09 -7.10 18.76
CA LEU A 31 -6.34 -8.35 18.70
C LEU A 31 -7.21 -9.56 19.03
N ASP A 32 -8.09 -9.45 20.04
CA ASP A 32 -9.00 -10.52 20.42
C ASP A 32 -9.99 -10.82 19.28
N GLU A 33 -10.54 -9.81 18.62
CA GLU A 33 -11.40 -9.93 17.42
C GLU A 33 -10.71 -10.70 16.30
N LEU A 34 -9.48 -10.29 15.96
CA LEU A 34 -8.68 -10.96 14.92
C LEU A 34 -8.40 -12.42 15.27
N LEU A 35 -8.07 -12.70 16.51
CA LEU A 35 -7.79 -14.05 16.98
C LEU A 35 -9.03 -14.95 16.92
N GLU A 36 -10.18 -14.46 17.36
CA GLU A 36 -11.44 -15.18 17.29
C GLU A 36 -11.85 -15.48 15.86
N GLY A 37 -11.73 -14.49 14.99
CA GLY A 37 -11.98 -14.67 13.54
C GLY A 37 -11.06 -15.70 12.90
N ALA A 38 -9.77 -15.62 13.19
CA ALA A 38 -8.77 -16.53 12.64
C ALA A 38 -8.90 -17.96 13.15
N LYS A 39 -9.27 -18.16 14.41
CA LYS A 39 -9.49 -19.50 14.99
C LYS A 39 -10.64 -20.27 14.36
N LYS A 40 -11.58 -19.61 13.69
CA LYS A 40 -12.60 -20.28 12.91
C LYS A 40 -12.01 -21.03 11.71
N LEU A 41 -10.87 -20.57 11.20
CA LEU A 41 -10.14 -21.19 10.09
C LEU A 41 -8.99 -22.06 10.57
N ILE A 42 -8.28 -21.62 11.60
CA ILE A 42 -7.11 -22.30 12.16
C ILE A 42 -7.29 -22.37 13.69
N PRO A 43 -7.97 -23.43 14.22
CA PRO A 43 -8.26 -23.53 15.66
C PRO A 43 -7.02 -23.57 16.55
N SER A 44 -5.87 -24.02 16.03
CA SER A 44 -4.61 -24.12 16.75
C SER A 44 -3.84 -22.80 16.85
N LEU A 45 -4.33 -21.72 16.22
CA LEU A 45 -3.66 -20.42 16.22
C LEU A 45 -3.50 -19.88 17.65
N ASN A 46 -2.28 -19.39 17.97
CA ASN A 46 -1.95 -18.88 19.28
C ASN A 46 -1.10 -17.60 19.17
N LEU A 47 -1.52 -16.53 19.82
CA LEU A 47 -0.80 -15.26 19.87
C LEU A 47 0.62 -15.34 20.44
N ARG A 48 0.94 -16.40 21.19
CA ARG A 48 2.32 -16.63 21.66
C ARG A 48 3.33 -16.78 20.55
N HIS A 49 2.88 -17.10 19.34
CA HIS A 49 3.71 -17.22 18.14
C HIS A 49 3.74 -15.92 17.30
N SER A 50 3.08 -14.87 17.79
CA SER A 50 3.13 -13.56 17.13
C SER A 50 4.54 -12.98 17.18
N ILE A 51 5.07 -12.64 16.02
CA ILE A 51 6.40 -12.06 15.87
C ILE A 51 6.34 -10.55 15.69
N ALA A 52 5.22 -10.03 15.19
CA ALA A 52 4.98 -8.60 15.00
C ALA A 52 3.48 -8.31 14.94
N ASN A 53 3.12 -7.10 15.36
CA ASN A 53 1.78 -6.53 15.18
C ASN A 53 1.96 -5.13 14.60
N PHE A 54 1.04 -4.69 13.77
CA PHE A 54 1.06 -3.35 13.19
C PHE A 54 -0.34 -2.85 12.90
N VAL A 55 -0.49 -1.54 12.92
CA VAL A 55 -1.72 -0.83 12.59
C VAL A 55 -1.38 0.19 11.50
N GLY A 56 -2.29 0.37 10.56
CA GLY A 56 -2.21 1.43 9.56
C GLY A 56 -3.51 2.21 9.53
N LEU A 57 -3.44 3.45 9.07
CA LEU A 57 -4.60 4.30 8.87
C LEU A 57 -5.08 4.16 7.42
N ARG A 58 -6.39 4.01 7.26
CA ARG A 58 -7.04 4.00 5.95
C ARG A 58 -7.73 5.33 5.72
N PRO A 59 -7.45 6.06 4.63
CA PRO A 59 -8.20 7.25 4.29
C PRO A 59 -9.62 6.85 3.84
N MET A 60 -10.63 7.47 4.44
CA MET A 60 -12.02 7.33 4.00
C MET A 60 -12.42 8.57 3.20
N GLY A 61 -12.92 8.36 1.99
CA GLY A 61 -13.43 9.44 1.14
C GLY A 61 -14.91 9.71 1.40
N ASN A 62 -15.32 10.95 1.23
CA ASN A 62 -16.73 11.36 1.18
C ASN A 62 -17.18 11.42 -0.28
N GLY A 63 -17.14 10.28 -0.99
CA GLY A 63 -17.61 10.18 -2.37
C GLY A 63 -19.11 10.44 -2.51
N PRO A 64 -19.64 10.50 -3.73
CA PRO A 64 -21.06 10.78 -4.00
C PRO A 64 -22.04 9.76 -3.37
N CYS A 65 -21.52 8.64 -2.88
CA CYS A 65 -22.29 7.62 -2.15
C CYS A 65 -22.26 7.80 -0.64
N TYR A 66 -21.75 8.92 -0.12
CA TYR A 66 -21.78 9.18 1.31
C TYR A 66 -23.20 9.31 1.81
N THR A 67 -23.63 8.39 2.64
CA THR A 67 -24.90 8.46 3.36
C THR A 67 -24.60 8.67 4.85
N PRO A 68 -24.98 9.81 5.44
CA PRO A 68 -24.80 10.05 6.87
C PRO A 68 -25.42 8.93 7.70
N GLY A 69 -24.64 8.36 8.63
CA GLY A 69 -25.11 7.28 9.49
C GLY A 69 -24.92 5.86 8.94
N ILE A 70 -24.47 5.70 7.70
CA ILE A 70 -23.94 4.45 7.18
C ILE A 70 -22.42 4.59 7.12
N ASN A 71 -21.72 3.78 7.91
CA ASN A 71 -20.25 3.85 8.09
C ASN A 71 -19.42 3.44 6.85
N TYR A 72 -19.97 3.57 5.64
CA TYR A 72 -19.32 3.16 4.42
C TYR A 72 -19.58 4.15 3.30
N SER A 73 -18.86 5.25 3.30
CA SER A 73 -18.62 5.98 2.07
C SER A 73 -17.40 5.32 1.43
N ASN A 74 -17.61 4.39 0.56
CA ASN A 74 -16.54 3.47 0.20
C ASN A 74 -16.12 3.61 -1.25
N ASP A 75 -16.34 4.77 -1.83
CA ASP A 75 -15.83 4.98 -3.19
C ASP A 75 -14.69 6.02 -3.20
N TYR A 76 -13.77 5.83 -4.12
CA TYR A 76 -12.67 6.75 -4.33
C TYR A 76 -13.19 8.06 -4.90
N VAL A 77 -12.71 9.17 -4.38
CA VAL A 77 -12.94 10.48 -4.95
C VAL A 77 -11.94 10.69 -6.08
N ILE A 78 -12.41 10.73 -7.32
CA ILE A 78 -11.58 10.97 -8.51
C ILE A 78 -12.29 12.06 -9.32
N GLU A 79 -11.86 13.31 -9.16
CA GLU A 79 -12.57 14.47 -9.70
C GLU A 79 -11.63 15.63 -10.07
N ILE A 80 -12.12 16.51 -10.93
CA ILE A 80 -11.58 17.86 -11.11
C ILE A 80 -12.54 18.80 -10.39
N PRO A 81 -12.15 19.41 -9.24
CA PRO A 81 -13.02 20.33 -8.52
C PRO A 81 -13.32 21.58 -9.37
N GLY A 82 -14.59 21.95 -9.47
CA GLY A 82 -15.02 23.06 -10.33
C GLY A 82 -14.51 24.46 -9.93
N ASN A 83 -13.94 24.60 -8.75
CA ASN A 83 -13.41 25.84 -8.21
C ASN A 83 -11.87 25.96 -8.36
N VAL A 84 -11.18 24.96 -8.88
CA VAL A 84 -9.72 24.97 -9.05
C VAL A 84 -9.36 24.45 -10.44
N GLN A 85 -8.63 25.25 -11.21
CA GLN A 85 -8.13 24.85 -12.52
C GLN A 85 -6.79 24.10 -12.41
N GLY A 86 -6.58 23.11 -13.28
CA GLY A 86 -5.34 22.35 -13.39
C GLY A 86 -5.07 21.43 -12.19
N PHE A 87 -6.10 21.07 -11.43
CA PHE A 87 -6.00 20.21 -10.26
C PHE A 87 -6.93 19.00 -10.40
N VAL A 88 -6.38 17.81 -10.16
CA VAL A 88 -7.14 16.56 -10.04
C VAL A 88 -7.06 16.08 -8.60
N ASN A 89 -8.20 15.88 -7.98
CA ASN A 89 -8.30 15.37 -6.61
C ASN A 89 -8.45 13.84 -6.64
N LEU A 90 -7.54 13.17 -5.94
CA LEU A 90 -7.57 11.73 -5.69
C LEU A 90 -7.65 11.50 -4.18
N GLY A 91 -8.85 11.33 -3.67
CA GLY A 91 -9.10 11.21 -2.23
C GLY A 91 -9.70 9.85 -1.85
N GLY A 92 -9.53 9.46 -0.58
CA GLY A 92 -10.13 8.26 -0.02
C GLY A 92 -9.68 6.96 -0.68
N ILE A 93 -8.50 6.93 -1.29
CA ILE A 93 -7.98 5.73 -1.94
C ILE A 93 -7.37 4.81 -0.89
N GLU A 94 -8.19 3.89 -0.40
CA GLU A 94 -7.77 2.81 0.48
C GLU A 94 -7.59 1.49 -0.32
N SER A 95 -7.63 0.35 0.37
CA SER A 95 -7.63 -0.97 -0.29
C SER A 95 -8.91 -1.16 -1.15
N PRO A 96 -8.78 -1.63 -2.40
CA PRO A 96 -7.59 -2.14 -3.10
C PRO A 96 -6.89 -1.11 -4.01
N GLY A 97 -6.61 0.08 -3.56
CA GLY A 97 -6.08 1.20 -4.35
C GLY A 97 -4.80 0.89 -5.13
N LEU A 98 -3.88 0.12 -4.55
CA LEU A 98 -2.65 -0.28 -5.24
C LEU A 98 -2.95 -1.12 -6.50
N THR A 99 -3.86 -2.08 -6.39
CA THR A 99 -4.29 -2.90 -7.53
C THR A 99 -5.09 -2.10 -8.55
N SER A 100 -5.85 -1.10 -8.09
CA SER A 100 -6.69 -0.22 -8.93
C SER A 100 -5.89 0.92 -9.58
N ALA A 101 -4.64 1.17 -9.15
CA ALA A 101 -3.85 2.32 -9.59
C ALA A 101 -3.76 2.49 -11.12
N PRO A 102 -3.58 1.43 -11.94
CA PRO A 102 -3.56 1.60 -13.40
C PRO A 102 -4.90 2.12 -13.95
N ALA A 103 -6.03 1.58 -13.48
CA ALA A 103 -7.36 2.04 -13.90
C ALA A 103 -7.67 3.46 -13.41
N ILE A 104 -7.22 3.82 -12.20
CA ILE A 104 -7.31 5.19 -11.69
C ILE A 104 -6.52 6.13 -12.59
N ALA A 105 -5.30 5.77 -13.00
CA ALA A 105 -4.48 6.58 -13.89
C ALA A 105 -5.16 6.81 -15.25
N GLU A 106 -5.76 5.79 -15.86
CA GLU A 106 -6.54 5.94 -17.10
C GLU A 106 -7.74 6.88 -16.90
N ARG A 107 -8.46 6.74 -15.78
CA ARG A 107 -9.58 7.61 -15.43
C ARG A 107 -9.14 9.06 -15.29
N VAL A 108 -8.01 9.32 -14.62
CA VAL A 108 -7.44 10.67 -14.46
C VAL A 108 -7.09 11.29 -15.82
N VAL A 109 -6.40 10.55 -16.68
CA VAL A 109 -6.04 11.03 -18.02
C VAL A 109 -7.30 11.38 -18.84
N ASN A 110 -8.35 10.56 -18.75
CA ASN A 110 -9.60 10.84 -19.45
C ASN A 110 -10.30 12.08 -18.89
N LEU A 111 -10.35 12.26 -17.57
CA LEU A 111 -10.90 13.48 -16.95
C LEU A 111 -10.16 14.74 -17.40
N MET A 112 -8.82 14.68 -17.50
CA MET A 112 -8.00 15.81 -17.96
C MET A 112 -8.29 16.12 -19.43
N LYS A 113 -8.43 15.11 -20.28
CA LYS A 113 -8.82 15.29 -21.69
C LYS A 113 -10.19 15.93 -21.84
N ASP A 114 -11.17 15.45 -21.04
CA ASP A 114 -12.52 16.00 -21.03
C ASP A 114 -12.53 17.47 -20.54
N ALA A 115 -11.54 17.84 -19.70
CA ALA A 115 -11.32 19.22 -19.27
C ALA A 115 -10.55 20.08 -20.27
N GLY A 116 -10.18 19.54 -21.43
CA GLY A 116 -9.51 20.27 -22.53
C GLY A 116 -8.00 20.14 -22.55
N GLU A 117 -7.41 19.29 -21.72
CA GLU A 117 -5.95 19.06 -21.76
C GLU A 117 -5.57 18.19 -22.97
N GLU A 118 -4.56 18.60 -23.70
CA GLU A 118 -4.03 17.87 -24.85
C GLU A 118 -2.78 17.05 -24.46
N PHE A 119 -2.82 15.76 -24.77
CA PHE A 119 -1.70 14.85 -24.54
C PHE A 119 -1.22 14.26 -25.86
N THR A 120 0.08 14.32 -26.07
CA THR A 120 0.75 13.62 -27.17
C THR A 120 1.40 12.34 -26.68
N VAL A 121 1.25 11.27 -27.46
CA VAL A 121 1.91 10.00 -27.15
C VAL A 121 3.41 10.15 -27.35
N LYS A 122 4.20 9.72 -26.38
CA LYS A 122 5.67 9.69 -26.49
C LYS A 122 6.06 8.68 -27.56
N GLN A 123 6.88 9.10 -28.53
CA GLN A 123 7.34 8.22 -29.60
C GLN A 123 8.35 7.17 -29.11
N ASP A 124 9.20 7.56 -28.14
CA ASP A 124 10.29 6.72 -27.61
C ASP A 124 9.94 6.20 -26.19
N TRP A 125 8.66 5.89 -25.94
CA TRP A 125 8.26 5.37 -24.65
C TRP A 125 8.67 3.91 -24.48
N ASP A 126 9.53 3.64 -23.50
CA ASP A 126 9.87 2.30 -23.07
C ASP A 126 8.95 1.90 -21.88
N PRO A 127 8.06 0.91 -22.05
CA PRO A 127 7.20 0.42 -20.98
C PRO A 127 7.95 -0.45 -19.97
N ILE A 128 9.18 -0.87 -20.29
CA ILE A 128 9.93 -1.82 -19.47
C ILE A 128 10.79 -1.07 -18.47
N ARG A 129 10.43 -1.19 -17.19
CA ARG A 129 11.28 -0.71 -16.11
C ARG A 129 12.36 -1.75 -15.81
N PRO A 130 13.65 -1.41 -15.88
CA PRO A 130 14.73 -2.32 -15.47
C PRO A 130 14.50 -2.83 -14.05
N ALA A 131 14.67 -4.13 -13.85
CA ALA A 131 14.59 -4.71 -12.53
C ALA A 131 15.68 -4.13 -11.63
N ARG A 132 15.31 -3.70 -10.43
CA ARG A 132 16.30 -3.31 -9.43
C ARG A 132 16.99 -4.54 -8.87
N PRO A 133 18.28 -4.44 -8.56
CA PRO A 133 18.98 -5.51 -7.86
C PRO A 133 18.24 -5.82 -6.55
N ARG A 134 18.07 -7.10 -6.23
CA ARG A 134 17.53 -7.53 -4.93
C ARG A 134 18.66 -8.11 -4.10
N PHE A 135 19.26 -7.28 -3.28
CA PHE A 135 20.43 -7.63 -2.48
C PHE A 135 20.21 -8.89 -1.63
N ALA A 136 19.04 -9.05 -1.06
CA ALA A 136 18.68 -10.22 -0.25
C ALA A 136 18.81 -11.56 -1.02
N HIS A 137 18.59 -11.55 -2.33
CA HIS A 137 18.55 -12.75 -3.19
C HIS A 137 19.89 -13.03 -3.91
N MET A 138 20.90 -12.17 -3.70
CA MET A 138 22.22 -12.29 -4.34
C MET A 138 23.14 -13.20 -3.55
N THR A 139 24.07 -13.85 -4.26
CA THR A 139 25.18 -14.55 -3.67
C THR A 139 26.14 -13.59 -2.98
N HIS A 140 27.02 -14.11 -2.14
CA HIS A 140 28.02 -13.29 -1.43
C HIS A 140 28.93 -12.50 -2.40
N ASP A 141 29.36 -13.13 -3.49
CA ASP A 141 30.25 -12.48 -4.47
C ASP A 141 29.52 -11.39 -5.26
N GLU A 142 28.26 -11.62 -5.65
CA GLU A 142 27.42 -10.60 -6.31
C GLU A 142 27.19 -9.40 -5.39
N ARG A 143 26.90 -9.64 -4.10
CA ARG A 143 26.75 -8.56 -3.10
C ARG A 143 28.03 -7.75 -2.96
N ARG A 144 29.18 -8.42 -2.92
CA ARG A 144 30.48 -7.74 -2.83
C ARG A 144 30.71 -6.85 -4.05
N LEU A 145 30.53 -7.38 -5.25
CA LEU A 145 30.68 -6.62 -6.48
C LEU A 145 29.72 -5.40 -6.51
N LEU A 146 28.47 -5.60 -6.09
CA LEU A 146 27.51 -4.52 -6.05
C LEU A 146 27.89 -3.42 -5.04
N CYS A 147 28.40 -3.82 -3.86
CA CYS A 147 28.90 -2.86 -2.86
C CYS A 147 30.16 -2.12 -3.33
N ASP A 148 31.05 -2.77 -4.10
CA ASP A 148 32.22 -2.15 -4.69
C ASP A 148 31.85 -1.11 -5.76
N MET A 149 30.74 -1.36 -6.50
CA MET A 149 30.21 -0.43 -7.49
C MET A 149 29.48 0.76 -6.86
N ASP A 150 28.69 0.49 -5.83
CA ASP A 150 27.93 1.51 -5.10
C ASP A 150 27.87 1.15 -3.60
N PRO A 151 28.64 1.87 -2.76
CA PRO A 151 28.70 1.59 -1.31
C PRO A 151 27.36 1.66 -0.57
N ARG A 152 26.30 2.27 -1.15
CA ARG A 152 24.99 2.32 -0.56
C ARG A 152 24.35 0.94 -0.43
N PHE A 153 24.72 -0.01 -1.29
CA PHE A 153 24.30 -1.40 -1.15
C PHE A 153 24.89 -2.12 0.07
N GLY A 154 25.96 -1.59 0.64
CA GLY A 154 26.53 -2.09 1.90
C GLY A 154 25.78 -1.63 3.16
N ARG A 155 24.82 -0.71 3.04
CA ARG A 155 24.06 -0.16 4.16
C ARG A 155 22.64 -0.71 4.19
N VAL A 156 22.39 -1.66 5.12
CA VAL A 156 21.04 -2.25 5.31
C VAL A 156 20.17 -1.28 6.09
N ILE A 157 19.05 -0.87 5.47
CA ILE A 157 18.03 0.02 6.06
C ILE A 157 16.91 -0.81 6.71
N CYS A 158 16.43 -1.84 6.02
CA CYS A 158 15.43 -2.75 6.58
C CYS A 158 16.05 -4.12 6.84
N ARG A 159 16.21 -4.48 8.12
CA ARG A 159 16.87 -5.75 8.50
C ARG A 159 15.96 -6.97 8.33
N CYS A 160 14.64 -6.81 8.45
CA CYS A 160 13.69 -7.91 8.30
C CYS A 160 13.57 -8.38 6.84
N GLU A 161 13.72 -7.46 5.88
CA GLU A 161 13.64 -7.74 4.44
C GLU A 161 15.00 -7.65 3.74
N ASN A 162 16.06 -7.34 4.49
CA ASN A 162 17.42 -7.11 3.96
C ASN A 162 17.48 -6.08 2.83
N VAL A 163 16.67 -5.02 2.93
CA VAL A 163 16.66 -3.93 1.95
C VAL A 163 17.79 -2.93 2.27
N THR A 164 18.58 -2.61 1.27
CA THR A 164 19.70 -1.68 1.39
C THR A 164 19.32 -0.26 0.94
N GLU A 165 20.14 0.73 1.32
CA GLU A 165 19.99 2.11 0.84
C GLU A 165 20.10 2.22 -0.69
N GLY A 166 20.92 1.39 -1.31
CA GLY A 166 21.08 1.36 -2.76
C GLY A 166 19.86 0.83 -3.52
N GLU A 167 18.96 0.11 -2.85
CA GLU A 167 17.71 -0.38 -3.43
C GLU A 167 16.58 0.67 -3.34
N ILE A 168 16.68 1.67 -2.47
CA ILE A 168 15.70 2.74 -2.24
C ILE A 168 15.97 3.92 -3.18
#